data_8e71f11f64843e47d11eb8b599e1d6c5
#
_entry.id   8e71f11f64843e47d11eb8b599e1d6c5
#
_cell.length_a   1.000
_cell.length_b   1.000
_cell.length_c   1.000
_cell.angle_alpha   90.00
_cell.angle_beta   90.00
_cell.angle_gamma   90.00
#
_symmetry.space_group_name_H-M   'P 1'
#
loop_
_entity.id
_entity.type
_entity.pdbx_description
1 polymer ?
#
loop_
_entity_poly.entity_id
_entity_poly.type
_entity_poly.pdbx_seq_one_letter_code
_entity_poly.pdbx_strand_id
1 'polypeptide(L)'
;MSALLPRRLQLRVAILAGMTHKTLRRTLIHGYCGEFRVETLESQAPGATLWLSTAFVYHRDRASPVATIEGAGQGEYRGDAREQALRVGSCLAEFLDPKEYRVRET
;
A
#
# COMPACT_ATOMS: atom_id res chain seq x y z
N MET A 1 11.31 -15.50 4.82
CA MET A 1 10.11 -15.47 5.40
C MET A 1 9.24 -14.35 5.04
N SER A 2 9.55 -13.17 5.42
CA SER A 2 8.70 -12.05 5.15
C SER A 2 8.57 -11.76 3.67
N ALA A 3 9.49 -12.21 2.87
CA ALA A 3 9.46 -11.92 1.45
C ALA A 3 8.26 -12.51 0.74
N LEU A 4 7.63 -13.49 1.32
CA LEU A 4 6.48 -14.11 0.67
C LEU A 4 5.20 -13.33 0.81
N LEU A 5 5.09 -12.56 1.88
CA LEU A 5 3.87 -11.83 2.14
C LEU A 5 3.48 -10.84 1.06
N PRO A 6 4.39 -10.01 0.57
CA PRO A 6 3.99 -9.02 -0.42
C PRO A 6 3.39 -9.63 -1.68
N ARG A 7 3.91 -10.76 -2.06
CA ARG A 7 3.43 -11.40 -3.27
C ARG A 7 1.99 -11.86 -3.15
N ARG A 8 1.67 -12.44 -2.02
CA ARG A 8 0.35 -12.90 -1.75
C ARG A 8 -0.64 -11.76 -1.71
N LEU A 9 -0.26 -10.70 -1.05
CA LEU A 9 -1.12 -9.55 -0.91
C LEU A 9 -1.41 -8.89 -2.25
N GLN A 10 -0.44 -8.88 -3.15
CA GLN A 10 -0.64 -8.28 -4.45
C GLN A 10 -1.68 -9.01 -5.27
N LEU A 11 -1.72 -10.32 -5.18
CA LEU A 11 -2.72 -11.07 -5.92
C LEU A 11 -4.12 -10.76 -5.44
N ARG A 12 -4.28 -10.62 -4.14
CA ARG A 12 -5.60 -10.33 -3.59
C ARG A 12 -6.07 -8.94 -3.95
N VAL A 13 -5.15 -8.00 -4.02
CA VAL A 13 -5.50 -6.66 -4.44
C VAL A 13 -6.08 -6.66 -5.85
N ALA A 14 -5.49 -7.43 -6.74
CA ALA A 14 -5.98 -7.47 -8.11
C ALA A 14 -7.40 -7.97 -8.18
N ILE A 15 -7.76 -8.94 -7.34
CA ILE A 15 -9.10 -9.46 -7.31
C ILE A 15 -10.09 -8.41 -6.85
N LEU A 16 -9.76 -7.72 -5.79
CA LEU A 16 -10.65 -6.70 -5.26
C LEU A 16 -10.87 -5.57 -6.25
N ALA A 17 -9.82 -5.18 -6.93
CA ALA A 17 -9.89 -4.03 -7.81
C ALA A 17 -10.89 -4.22 -8.93
N GLY A 18 -11.20 -5.44 -9.29
CA GLY A 18 -12.13 -5.68 -10.37
C GLY A 18 -13.58 -5.59 -9.98
N MET A 19 -13.88 -5.40 -8.69
CA MET A 19 -15.24 -5.51 -8.21
C MET A 19 -15.82 -4.25 -7.58
N THR A 20 -15.04 -3.21 -7.42
CA THR A 20 -15.48 -2.07 -6.64
C THR A 20 -15.04 -0.77 -7.27
N HIS A 21 -15.64 0.31 -6.79
CA HIS A 21 -15.14 1.65 -7.09
C HIS A 21 -13.81 1.84 -6.37
N LYS A 22 -12.90 2.50 -7.03
CA LYS A 22 -11.57 2.65 -6.47
C LYS A 22 -10.99 4.01 -6.80
N THR A 23 -10.15 4.48 -5.91
CA THR A 23 -9.43 5.71 -6.09
C THR A 23 -7.98 5.49 -5.68
N LEU A 24 -7.09 5.83 -6.56
CA LEU A 24 -5.67 5.68 -6.27
C LEU A 24 -5.11 6.99 -5.76
N ARG A 25 -4.48 6.93 -4.62
CA ARG A 25 -3.84 8.09 -4.02
C ARG A 25 -2.36 7.83 -3.84
N ARG A 26 -1.62 8.89 -3.98
CA ARG A 26 -0.17 8.79 -3.93
C ARG A 26 0.35 9.73 -2.85
N THR A 27 1.14 9.20 -1.93
CA THR A 27 1.66 10.01 -0.84
C THR A 27 3.11 9.65 -0.58
N LEU A 28 3.94 10.67 -0.48
CA LEU A 28 5.33 10.46 -0.11
C LEU A 28 5.41 10.27 1.39
N ILE A 29 6.23 9.33 1.80
CA ILE A 29 6.43 9.07 3.20
C ILE A 29 7.55 9.94 3.70
N HIS A 30 7.28 10.66 4.76
CA HIS A 30 8.32 11.45 5.40
C HIS A 30 8.98 10.62 6.47
N GLY A 31 9.46 9.47 6.08
CA GLY A 31 10.06 8.59 7.02
C GLY A 31 11.55 8.70 7.00
N TYR A 32 12.16 7.77 7.61
CA TYR A 32 13.55 7.80 7.88
C TYR A 32 14.45 8.11 6.75
N CYS A 33 14.27 7.47 5.62
CA CYS A 33 15.23 7.63 4.55
C CYS A 33 14.68 8.41 3.38
N GLY A 34 13.39 8.68 3.36
CA GLY A 34 12.82 9.41 2.26
C GLY A 34 12.83 8.68 0.94
N GLU A 35 13.09 7.37 0.95
CA GLU A 35 13.17 6.61 -0.28
C GLU A 35 11.91 5.85 -0.60
N PHE A 36 10.99 5.77 0.35
CA PHE A 36 9.74 5.05 0.14
C PHE A 36 8.59 6.02 -0.01
N ARG A 37 7.57 5.58 -0.74
CA ARG A 37 6.32 6.31 -0.80
C ARG A 37 5.18 5.33 -0.63
N VAL A 38 4.04 5.80 -0.19
CA VAL A 38 2.87 4.98 -0.01
C VAL A 38 1.78 5.46 -0.94
N GLU A 39 1.14 4.54 -1.62
CA GLU A 39 -0.05 4.82 -2.41
C GLU A 39 -1.17 3.99 -1.82
N THR A 40 -2.38 4.51 -1.89
CA THR A 40 -3.52 3.77 -1.40
C THR A 40 -4.57 3.61 -2.48
N LEU A 41 -5.28 2.51 -2.39
CA LEU A 41 -6.39 2.23 -3.28
C LEU A 41 -7.60 1.92 -2.42
N GLU A 42 -8.60 2.78 -2.46
CA GLU A 42 -9.82 2.58 -1.69
C GLU A 42 -10.87 1.90 -2.53
N SER A 43 -11.61 0.99 -1.91
CA SER A 43 -12.65 0.28 -2.61
C SER A 43 -13.81 -0.01 -1.66
N GLN A 44 -14.99 -0.16 -2.25
CA GLN A 44 -16.19 -0.47 -1.50
C GLN A 44 -16.96 -1.51 -2.28
N ALA A 45 -17.18 -2.66 -1.66
CA ALA A 45 -17.88 -3.73 -2.33
C ALA A 45 -19.34 -3.36 -2.55
N PRO A 46 -19.96 -3.86 -3.61
CA PRO A 46 -21.36 -3.56 -3.86
C PRO A 46 -22.21 -3.98 -2.66
N GLY A 47 -23.05 -3.06 -2.20
CA GLY A 47 -23.93 -3.33 -1.07
C GLY A 47 -23.28 -3.20 0.29
N ALA A 48 -21.97 -2.97 0.34
CA ALA A 48 -21.28 -2.81 1.61
C ALA A 48 -21.29 -1.34 2.03
N THR A 49 -21.25 -1.11 3.33
CA THR A 49 -21.17 0.25 3.84
C THR A 49 -19.77 0.69 4.13
N LEU A 50 -18.87 -0.27 4.30
CA LEU A 50 -17.51 0.07 4.68
C LEU A 50 -16.60 0.20 3.46
N TRP A 51 -15.72 1.16 3.53
CA TRP A 51 -14.63 1.31 2.58
C TRP A 51 -13.43 0.55 3.09
N LEU A 52 -12.71 -0.07 2.17
CA LEU A 52 -11.46 -0.73 2.47
C LEU A 52 -10.37 0.00 1.71
N SER A 53 -9.20 0.06 2.29
CA SER A 53 -8.07 0.69 1.64
C SER A 53 -6.88 -0.24 1.67
N THR A 54 -6.21 -0.36 0.53
CA THR A 54 -5.01 -1.15 0.39
C THR A 54 -3.83 -0.21 0.30
N ALA A 55 -2.77 -0.51 1.02
CA ALA A 55 -1.58 0.31 0.99
C ALA A 55 -0.51 -0.36 0.13
N PHE A 56 0.08 0.42 -0.75
CA PHE A 56 1.19 -0.03 -1.59
C PHE A 56 2.40 0.77 -1.19
N VAL A 57 3.47 0.10 -0.82
CA VAL A 57 4.71 0.75 -0.46
C VAL A 57 5.69 0.58 -1.61
N TYR A 58 6.18 1.70 -2.10
CA TYR A 58 7.11 1.70 -3.22
C TYR A 58 8.46 2.22 -2.77
N HIS A 59 9.50 1.64 -3.33
CA HIS A 59 10.82 2.24 -3.24
C HIS A 59 11.06 3.01 -4.54
N ARG A 60 11.74 4.14 -4.43
CA ARG A 60 11.91 5.03 -5.58
C ARG A 60 12.60 4.37 -6.77
N ASP A 61 13.42 3.32 -6.50
CA ASP A 61 14.16 2.64 -7.56
C ASP A 61 13.41 1.44 -8.12
N ARG A 62 12.18 1.21 -7.68
CA ARG A 62 11.42 0.05 -8.11
C ARG A 62 10.14 0.45 -8.77
N ALA A 63 9.81 -0.22 -9.87
CA ALA A 63 8.58 0.06 -10.59
C ALA A 63 7.37 -0.57 -9.91
N SER A 64 7.56 -1.69 -9.25
CA SER A 64 6.47 -2.39 -8.57
C SER A 64 6.55 -2.16 -7.08
N PRO A 65 5.42 -2.26 -6.37
CA PRO A 65 5.48 -2.07 -4.93
C PRO A 65 6.35 -3.13 -4.27
N VAL A 66 7.09 -2.73 -3.27
CA VAL A 66 7.90 -3.67 -2.50
C VAL A 66 7.08 -4.31 -1.40
N ALA A 67 5.93 -3.74 -1.09
CA ALA A 67 5.00 -4.33 -0.14
C ALA A 67 3.59 -3.86 -0.47
N THR A 68 2.62 -4.74 -0.26
CA THR A 68 1.23 -4.43 -0.46
C THR A 68 0.46 -4.97 0.73
N ILE A 69 -0.32 -4.11 1.37
CA ILE A 69 -1.07 -4.49 2.54
C ILE A 69 -2.55 -4.32 2.25
N GLU A 70 -3.20 -5.44 2.01
CA GLU A 70 -4.61 -5.45 1.70
C GLU A 70 -5.40 -5.26 2.98
N GLY A 71 -6.42 -4.41 2.94
CA GLY A 71 -7.21 -4.16 4.13
C GLY A 71 -6.46 -3.37 5.18
N ALA A 72 -5.49 -2.59 4.77
CA ALA A 72 -4.71 -1.78 5.71
C ALA A 72 -5.57 -0.72 6.40
N GLY A 73 -6.65 -0.32 5.76
CA GLY A 73 -7.55 0.65 6.37
C GLY A 73 -8.99 0.29 6.09
N GLN A 74 -9.89 0.68 6.99
CA GLN A 74 -11.31 0.53 6.74
C GLN A 74 -12.08 1.58 7.52
N GLY A 75 -13.25 1.92 7.02
CA GLY A 75 -14.10 2.89 7.67
C GLY A 75 -15.33 3.19 6.85
N GLU A 76 -16.26 3.92 7.45
CA GLU A 76 -17.48 4.29 6.75
C GLU A 76 -17.23 5.35 5.68
N TYR A 77 -16.14 6.05 5.80
CA TYR A 77 -15.77 7.10 4.85
C TYR A 77 -14.48 6.73 4.17
N ARG A 78 -14.42 7.02 2.88
CA ARG A 78 -13.24 6.71 2.09
C ARG A 78 -11.98 7.35 2.66
N GLY A 79 -12.10 8.59 3.13
CA GLY A 79 -10.96 9.30 3.68
C GLY A 79 -10.39 8.66 4.92
N ASP A 80 -11.27 8.11 5.77
CA ASP A 80 -10.82 7.46 6.99
C ASP A 80 -10.07 6.18 6.67
N ALA A 81 -10.60 5.40 5.73
CA ALA A 81 -9.94 4.18 5.31
C ALA A 81 -8.56 4.50 4.72
N ARG A 82 -8.49 5.56 3.90
CA ARG A 82 -7.23 5.98 3.30
C ARG A 82 -6.20 6.37 4.35
N GLU A 83 -6.64 7.15 5.34
CA GLU A 83 -5.71 7.61 6.36
C GLU A 83 -5.13 6.45 7.16
N GLN A 84 -5.97 5.49 7.48
CA GLN A 84 -5.47 4.32 8.18
C GLN A 84 -4.45 3.57 7.35
N ALA A 85 -4.75 3.40 6.07
CA ALA A 85 -3.84 2.68 5.19
C ALA A 85 -2.52 3.41 5.01
N LEU A 86 -2.56 4.74 4.92
CA LEU A 86 -1.34 5.51 4.82
C LEU A 86 -0.49 5.33 6.08
N ARG A 87 -1.14 5.30 7.22
CA ARG A 87 -0.43 5.12 8.48
C ARG A 87 0.22 3.74 8.55
N VAL A 88 -0.53 2.72 8.17
CA VAL A 88 0.00 1.37 8.19
C VAL A 88 1.17 1.23 7.22
N GLY A 89 1.01 1.76 6.01
CA GLY A 89 2.08 1.70 5.02
C GLY A 89 3.32 2.44 5.47
N SER A 90 3.13 3.59 6.10
CA SER A 90 4.27 4.37 6.60
C SER A 90 4.99 3.62 7.71
N CYS A 91 4.23 2.98 8.60
CA CYS A 91 4.85 2.20 9.66
C CYS A 91 5.67 1.06 9.08
N LEU A 92 5.14 0.37 8.08
CA LEU A 92 5.88 -0.71 7.48
C LEU A 92 7.16 -0.19 6.83
N ALA A 93 7.06 0.94 6.14
CA ALA A 93 8.23 1.49 5.46
C ALA A 93 9.37 1.77 6.43
N GLU A 94 9.03 2.10 7.68
CA GLU A 94 10.05 2.38 8.67
C GLU A 94 10.89 1.16 9.02
N PHE A 95 10.33 -0.03 8.80
CA PHE A 95 11.04 -1.26 9.11
C PHE A 95 11.76 -1.84 7.91
N LEU A 96 11.58 -1.26 6.73
CA LEU A 96 12.23 -1.77 5.54
C LEU A 96 13.60 -1.12 5.38
N ASP A 97 14.56 -1.92 4.95
CA ASP A 97 15.90 -1.41 4.73
C ASP A 97 15.99 -0.91 3.29
N PRO A 98 16.13 0.40 3.08
CA PRO A 98 16.14 0.93 1.72
C PRO A 98 17.26 0.38 0.88
N LYS A 99 18.36 -0.02 1.51
CA LYS A 99 19.50 -0.56 0.74
C LYS A 99 19.13 -1.79 -0.03
N GLU A 100 18.17 -2.57 0.46
CA GLU A 100 17.78 -3.80 -0.20
C GLU A 100 17.05 -3.56 -1.50
N TYR A 101 16.55 -2.35 -1.69
CA TYR A 101 15.73 -2.06 -2.86
C TYR A 101 16.40 -1.14 -3.85
N ARG A 102 17.52 -0.58 -3.50
CA ARG A 102 18.23 0.31 -4.40
C ARG A 102 18.79 -0.46 -5.58
N VAL A 103 18.73 0.17 -6.75
CA VAL A 103 19.32 -0.43 -7.93
C VAL A 103 20.80 -0.17 -7.90
N ARG A 104 21.59 -1.24 -7.98
CA ARG A 104 23.01 -1.11 -7.98
C ARG A 104 23.50 -0.70 -9.33
N GLU A 105 24.38 0.25 -9.32
CA GLU A 105 25.02 0.64 -10.56
C GLU A 105 26.38 0.04 -10.62
N THR A 106 26.71 -0.56 -11.73
CA THR A 106 28.03 -1.19 -11.83
C THR A 106 28.90 -0.57 -12.92
#